data_8284036ddf895f2f1288ed0a70fe7ca7
#
_entry.id   8284036ddf895f2f1288ed0a70fe7ca7
#
_cell.length_a   1.000
_cell.length_b   1.000
_cell.length_c   1.000
_cell.angle_alpha   90.00
_cell.angle_beta   90.00
_cell.angle_gamma   90.00
#
_symmetry.space_group_name_H-M   'P 1'
#
loop_
_entity.id
_entity.type
_entity.pdbx_description
1 polymer ?
#
loop_
_entity_poly.entity_id
_entity_poly.type
_entity_poly.pdbx_seq_one_letter_code
_entity_poly.pdbx_strand_id
1 'polypeptide(L)'
;MIRTVRIPANNLEFDTLVAGHEGKPLVLFLHGFPEYAGAWSELLPKFAGEYLAVAPNQRGYATSSKPLGVDNYRVQHLAKDMLDLAAIFSIGKPFHLVAHDWGASVAYMMAFMAPQRIASFTVCNGVHPIPFQRALIDDPAQRAASQYVRFLRRDDAAAILSANNFERVLQMLARGFDGGRWMTDDMRKGYLAAWGQPGAMAAMVSWYKATPLVVAAPGETVATDPLADIDKTKVRVRMPHQVLWGMQDTALLPVARKGLDDLCDELSVHEFADADHWIIHQKPAEVAALIATFLDKHQARAG
;
A
#
# COMPACT_ATOMS: atom_id res chain seq x y z
N MET A 1 1.21 -22.55 -7.12
CA MET A 1 0.35 -22.72 -5.92
C MET A 1 0.79 -21.69 -4.88
N ILE A 2 -0.16 -21.03 -4.21
CA ILE A 2 0.12 -20.11 -3.10
C ILE A 2 0.22 -20.94 -1.80
N ARG A 3 1.22 -20.65 -0.98
CA ARG A 3 1.36 -21.20 0.39
C ARG A 3 1.35 -20.05 1.40
N THR A 4 0.84 -20.29 2.60
CA THR A 4 0.95 -19.37 3.73
C THR A 4 2.10 -19.80 4.61
N VAL A 5 2.98 -18.87 4.96
CA VAL A 5 4.12 -19.08 5.87
C VAL A 5 4.13 -18.00 6.94
N ARG A 6 4.56 -18.36 8.13
CA ARG A 6 4.73 -17.41 9.23
C ARG A 6 6.18 -17.01 9.33
N ILE A 7 6.46 -15.73 9.18
CA ILE A 7 7.81 -15.17 9.07
C ILE A 7 8.11 -14.30 10.28
N PRO A 8 9.11 -14.62 11.09
CA PRO A 8 9.61 -13.73 12.13
C PRO A 8 10.51 -12.66 11.51
N ALA A 9 10.18 -11.37 11.74
CA ALA A 9 10.99 -10.23 11.34
C ALA A 9 10.80 -9.08 12.33
N ASN A 10 11.86 -8.31 12.63
CA ASN A 10 11.81 -7.15 13.51
C ASN A 10 11.12 -7.41 14.87
N ASN A 11 11.36 -8.56 15.49
CA ASN A 11 10.72 -9.05 16.73
C ASN A 11 9.19 -9.20 16.66
N LEU A 12 8.64 -9.31 15.46
CA LEU A 12 7.22 -9.54 15.17
C LEU A 12 7.07 -10.76 14.28
N GLU A 13 5.84 -11.23 14.11
CA GLU A 13 5.50 -12.33 13.23
C GLU A 13 4.50 -11.89 12.17
N PHE A 14 4.74 -12.31 10.94
CA PHE A 14 3.94 -11.94 9.77
C PHE A 14 3.45 -13.20 9.05
N ASP A 15 2.15 -13.41 9.00
CA ASP A 15 1.58 -14.41 8.11
C ASP A 15 1.65 -13.90 6.68
N THR A 16 2.28 -14.67 5.82
CA THR A 16 2.74 -14.22 4.52
C THR A 16 2.33 -15.20 3.43
N LEU A 17 1.70 -14.71 2.39
CA LEU A 17 1.43 -15.49 1.18
C LEU A 17 2.68 -15.53 0.30
N VAL A 18 3.03 -16.72 -0.16
CA VAL A 18 4.22 -16.94 -0.99
C VAL A 18 3.85 -17.80 -2.19
N ALA A 19 4.25 -17.37 -3.38
CA ALA A 19 4.15 -18.14 -4.62
C ALA A 19 5.50 -18.15 -5.35
N GLY A 20 5.82 -19.24 -6.02
CA GLY A 20 7.13 -19.44 -6.67
C GLY A 20 8.12 -20.19 -5.80
N HIS A 21 9.38 -20.21 -6.22
CA HIS A 21 10.46 -21.02 -5.65
C HIS A 21 11.54 -20.13 -5.04
N GLU A 22 12.11 -20.60 -3.93
CA GLU A 22 13.29 -19.99 -3.32
C GLU A 22 14.45 -19.93 -4.32
N GLY A 23 15.30 -18.91 -4.19
CA GLY A 23 16.42 -18.66 -5.12
C GLY A 23 16.06 -17.83 -6.35
N LYS A 24 14.77 -17.65 -6.68
CA LYS A 24 14.32 -16.69 -7.70
C LYS A 24 14.38 -15.26 -7.16
N PRO A 25 14.49 -14.22 -8.04
CA PRO A 25 14.41 -12.83 -7.61
C PRO A 25 13.12 -12.56 -6.85
N LEU A 26 13.19 -11.79 -5.75
CA LEU A 26 12.04 -11.45 -4.92
C LEU A 26 11.21 -10.34 -5.55
N VAL A 27 9.89 -10.53 -5.58
CA VAL A 27 8.91 -9.45 -5.72
C VAL A 27 8.06 -9.38 -4.45
N LEU A 28 8.17 -8.28 -3.72
CA LEU A 28 7.41 -8.03 -2.49
C LEU A 28 6.17 -7.20 -2.80
N PHE A 29 4.99 -7.69 -2.40
CA PHE A 29 3.69 -7.06 -2.62
C PHE A 29 3.12 -6.53 -1.31
N LEU A 30 2.84 -5.23 -1.21
CA LEU A 30 2.31 -4.57 -0.01
C LEU A 30 0.89 -4.08 -0.25
N HIS A 31 -0.06 -4.63 0.52
CA HIS A 31 -1.47 -4.25 0.47
C HIS A 31 -1.74 -2.94 1.21
N GLY A 32 -2.92 -2.35 0.99
CA GLY A 32 -3.39 -1.17 1.69
C GLY A 32 -4.50 -1.41 2.71
N PHE A 33 -5.18 -0.33 3.10
CA PHE A 33 -6.34 -0.34 3.97
C PHE A 33 -7.64 -0.34 3.14
N PRO A 34 -8.63 -1.12 3.49
CA PRO A 34 -8.72 -2.04 4.61
C PRO A 34 -8.40 -3.49 4.23
N GLU A 35 -7.54 -3.70 3.26
CA GLU A 35 -7.23 -5.00 2.70
C GLU A 35 -6.27 -5.83 3.60
N TYR A 36 -5.80 -6.95 3.08
CA TYR A 36 -4.82 -7.84 3.68
C TYR A 36 -4.04 -8.56 2.56
N ALA A 37 -3.08 -9.42 2.88
CA ALA A 37 -2.28 -10.12 1.87
C ALA A 37 -3.11 -10.83 0.78
N GLY A 38 -4.34 -11.24 1.12
CA GLY A 38 -5.28 -11.88 0.19
C GLY A 38 -5.65 -11.02 -1.03
N ALA A 39 -5.51 -9.69 -0.96
CA ALA A 39 -5.71 -8.79 -2.10
C ALA A 39 -4.83 -9.16 -3.31
N TRP A 40 -3.67 -9.75 -3.07
CA TRP A 40 -2.71 -10.14 -4.09
C TRP A 40 -2.88 -11.58 -4.61
N SER A 41 -3.87 -12.34 -4.09
CA SER A 41 -4.03 -13.78 -4.40
C SER A 41 -4.21 -14.07 -5.88
N GLU A 42 -4.81 -13.17 -6.65
CA GLU A 42 -4.99 -13.32 -8.09
C GLU A 42 -3.71 -12.99 -8.88
N LEU A 43 -2.88 -12.08 -8.35
CA LEU A 43 -1.65 -11.63 -9.01
C LEU A 43 -0.46 -12.56 -8.70
N LEU A 44 -0.27 -13.00 -7.46
CA LEU A 44 0.90 -13.78 -7.04
C LEU A 44 1.23 -14.97 -7.96
N PRO A 45 0.26 -15.80 -8.39
CA PRO A 45 0.57 -16.94 -9.27
C PRO A 45 1.13 -16.54 -10.62
N LYS A 46 0.82 -15.33 -11.11
CA LYS A 46 1.28 -14.83 -12.42
C LYS A 46 2.78 -14.55 -12.44
N PHE A 47 3.39 -14.34 -11.27
CA PHE A 47 4.83 -14.08 -11.10
C PHE A 47 5.62 -15.33 -10.68
N ALA A 48 4.94 -16.40 -10.22
CA ALA A 48 5.58 -17.57 -9.60
C ALA A 48 6.52 -18.38 -10.51
N GLY A 49 6.44 -18.18 -11.84
CA GLY A 49 7.32 -18.83 -12.81
C GLY A 49 8.74 -18.28 -12.77
N GLU A 50 8.89 -16.97 -12.74
CA GLU A 50 10.18 -16.27 -12.85
C GLU A 50 10.64 -15.64 -11.53
N TYR A 51 9.73 -15.42 -10.58
CA TYR A 51 9.98 -14.69 -9.34
C TYR A 51 9.53 -15.50 -8.12
N LEU A 52 10.09 -15.16 -6.97
CA LEU A 52 9.53 -15.47 -5.67
C LEU A 52 8.59 -14.31 -5.28
N ALA A 53 7.29 -14.50 -5.46
CA ALA A 53 6.27 -13.51 -5.16
C ALA A 53 5.81 -13.64 -3.70
N VAL A 54 5.95 -12.59 -2.90
CA VAL A 54 5.73 -12.58 -1.45
C VAL A 54 4.79 -11.44 -1.07
N ALA A 55 3.69 -11.74 -0.38
CA ALA A 55 2.74 -10.77 0.12
C ALA A 55 2.47 -11.00 1.62
N PRO A 56 3.07 -10.21 2.52
CA PRO A 56 2.80 -10.30 3.95
C PRO A 56 1.48 -9.61 4.32
N ASN A 57 0.78 -10.17 5.31
CA ASN A 57 -0.12 -9.37 6.12
C ASN A 57 0.74 -8.42 6.95
N GLN A 58 0.70 -7.14 6.66
CA GLN A 58 1.55 -6.16 7.32
C GLN A 58 1.16 -5.99 8.79
N ARG A 59 2.02 -5.31 9.60
CA ARG A 59 1.79 -5.05 11.02
C ARG A 59 0.37 -4.55 11.29
N GLY A 60 -0.36 -5.23 12.17
CA GLY A 60 -1.72 -4.87 12.55
C GLY A 60 -2.82 -5.55 11.73
N TYR A 61 -2.49 -6.20 10.64
CA TYR A 61 -3.47 -6.80 9.74
C TYR A 61 -3.61 -8.32 9.94
N ALA A 62 -4.83 -8.81 9.72
CA ALA A 62 -5.19 -10.23 9.79
C ALA A 62 -4.58 -10.93 11.03
N THR A 63 -3.80 -11.97 10.84
CA THR A 63 -3.18 -12.77 11.90
C THR A 63 -1.74 -12.33 12.25
N SER A 64 -1.19 -11.34 11.57
CA SER A 64 0.13 -10.76 11.89
C SER A 64 0.14 -10.02 13.23
N SER A 65 1.31 -9.80 13.79
CA SER A 65 1.51 -9.13 15.07
C SER A 65 0.87 -7.75 15.13
N LYS A 66 0.27 -7.42 16.29
CA LYS A 66 -0.47 -6.19 16.56
C LYS A 66 0.01 -5.54 17.86
N PRO A 67 1.21 -4.92 17.87
CA PRO A 67 1.71 -4.27 19.08
C PRO A 67 0.78 -3.14 19.52
N LEU A 68 0.61 -2.97 20.83
CA LEU A 68 -0.23 -1.92 21.41
C LEU A 68 0.43 -0.55 21.27
N GLY A 69 -0.40 0.50 21.17
CA GLY A 69 0.05 1.88 21.10
C GLY A 69 0.25 2.39 19.68
N VAL A 70 -0.27 3.60 19.41
CA VAL A 70 -0.29 4.23 18.09
C VAL A 70 1.11 4.44 17.53
N ASP A 71 2.09 4.80 18.37
CA ASP A 71 3.47 5.06 17.93
C ASP A 71 4.14 3.86 17.27
N ASN A 72 3.71 2.63 17.58
CA ASN A 72 4.19 1.41 16.92
C ASN A 72 3.78 1.32 15.45
N TYR A 73 2.85 2.16 14.99
CA TYR A 73 2.33 2.18 13.62
C TYR A 73 2.86 3.35 12.78
N ARG A 74 3.89 4.06 13.24
CA ARG A 74 4.60 5.05 12.42
C ARG A 74 5.20 4.37 11.19
N VAL A 75 5.12 5.04 10.04
CA VAL A 75 5.50 4.46 8.76
C VAL A 75 6.94 3.93 8.70
N GLN A 76 7.86 4.52 9.50
CA GLN A 76 9.24 4.05 9.62
C GLN A 76 9.33 2.64 10.23
N HIS A 77 8.48 2.33 11.22
CA HIS A 77 8.41 1.00 11.81
C HIS A 77 7.83 -0.01 10.82
N LEU A 78 6.79 0.39 10.08
CA LEU A 78 6.17 -0.44 9.05
C LEU A 78 7.16 -0.76 7.92
N ALA A 79 7.89 0.24 7.45
CA ALA A 79 8.92 0.07 6.44
C ALA A 79 10.07 -0.81 6.90
N LYS A 80 10.51 -0.65 8.17
CA LYS A 80 11.55 -1.51 8.74
C LYS A 80 11.11 -2.98 8.79
N ASP A 81 9.87 -3.26 9.16
CA ASP A 81 9.33 -4.62 9.15
C ASP A 81 9.47 -5.26 7.77
N MET A 82 9.09 -4.52 6.74
CA MET A 82 9.08 -5.04 5.37
C MET A 82 10.50 -5.15 4.78
N LEU A 83 11.42 -4.27 5.17
CA LEU A 83 12.84 -4.40 4.81
C LEU A 83 13.49 -5.62 5.49
N ASP A 84 13.19 -5.87 6.76
CA ASP A 84 13.70 -7.03 7.50
C ASP A 84 13.10 -8.33 6.95
N LEU A 85 11.80 -8.34 6.65
CA LEU A 85 11.14 -9.48 6.02
C LEU A 85 11.72 -9.76 4.63
N ALA A 86 11.89 -8.74 3.79
CA ALA A 86 12.50 -8.88 2.47
C ALA A 86 13.92 -9.44 2.54
N ALA A 87 14.69 -9.09 3.58
CA ALA A 87 16.05 -9.60 3.76
C ALA A 87 16.12 -11.12 3.95
N ILE A 88 15.06 -11.74 4.45
CA ILE A 88 14.96 -13.20 4.61
C ILE A 88 14.87 -13.90 3.24
N PHE A 89 14.12 -13.29 2.31
CA PHE A 89 13.88 -13.87 0.99
C PHE A 89 14.89 -13.43 -0.08
N SER A 90 15.57 -12.28 0.12
CA SER A 90 16.52 -11.70 -0.85
C SER A 90 17.87 -11.40 -0.21
N ILE A 91 18.53 -12.42 0.34
CA ILE A 91 19.79 -12.28 1.08
C ILE A 91 20.84 -11.54 0.25
N GLY A 92 21.19 -10.31 0.68
CA GLY A 92 22.24 -9.51 0.05
C GLY A 92 21.91 -8.93 -1.33
N LYS A 93 20.75 -9.24 -1.91
CA LYS A 93 20.35 -8.79 -3.24
C LYS A 93 19.23 -7.75 -3.19
N PRO A 94 19.20 -6.82 -4.16
CA PRO A 94 18.03 -5.96 -4.35
C PRO A 94 16.80 -6.79 -4.76
N PHE A 95 15.61 -6.25 -4.48
CA PHE A 95 14.34 -6.88 -4.80
C PHE A 95 13.39 -5.90 -5.47
N HIS A 96 12.38 -6.44 -6.15
CA HIS A 96 11.29 -5.65 -6.72
C HIS A 96 10.19 -5.40 -5.70
N LEU A 97 9.62 -4.20 -5.73
CA LEU A 97 8.60 -3.77 -4.78
C LEU A 97 7.33 -3.35 -5.54
N VAL A 98 6.20 -3.92 -5.15
CA VAL A 98 4.87 -3.60 -5.68
C VAL A 98 3.97 -3.24 -4.52
N ALA A 99 3.20 -2.16 -4.63
CA ALA A 99 2.40 -1.67 -3.52
C ALA A 99 1.08 -1.06 -3.97
N HIS A 100 0.06 -1.12 -3.11
CA HIS A 100 -1.24 -0.50 -3.31
C HIS A 100 -1.63 0.30 -2.06
N ASP A 101 -2.28 1.47 -2.25
CA ASP A 101 -2.83 2.32 -1.19
C ASP A 101 -1.83 2.61 -0.05
N TRP A 102 -2.14 2.26 1.21
CA TRP A 102 -1.21 2.38 2.36
C TRP A 102 0.08 1.59 2.19
N GLY A 103 0.03 0.46 1.47
CA GLY A 103 1.23 -0.26 1.09
C GLY A 103 2.21 0.61 0.31
N ALA A 104 1.71 1.56 -0.50
CA ALA A 104 2.56 2.53 -1.18
C ALA A 104 3.25 3.49 -0.20
N SER A 105 2.56 3.95 0.85
CA SER A 105 3.20 4.79 1.88
C SER A 105 4.36 4.07 2.59
N VAL A 106 4.18 2.78 2.87
CA VAL A 106 5.24 1.92 3.42
C VAL A 106 6.37 1.75 2.41
N ALA A 107 6.04 1.47 1.15
CA ALA A 107 6.99 1.25 0.07
C ALA A 107 7.82 2.51 -0.25
N TYR A 108 7.22 3.70 -0.28
CA TYR A 108 7.97 4.95 -0.41
C TYR A 108 8.95 5.14 0.75
N MET A 109 8.53 4.86 1.99
CA MET A 109 9.42 4.94 3.13
C MET A 109 10.57 3.93 3.04
N MET A 110 10.32 2.69 2.56
CA MET A 110 11.39 1.71 2.27
C MET A 110 12.36 2.24 1.21
N ALA A 111 11.84 2.86 0.13
CA ALA A 111 12.65 3.45 -0.93
C ALA A 111 13.52 4.61 -0.45
N PHE A 112 13.07 5.38 0.55
CA PHE A 112 13.85 6.45 1.17
C PHE A 112 14.90 5.91 2.15
N MET A 113 14.57 4.88 2.94
CA MET A 113 15.45 4.31 3.95
C MET A 113 16.56 3.44 3.34
N ALA A 114 16.27 2.69 2.28
CA ALA A 114 17.18 1.69 1.72
C ALA A 114 17.09 1.61 0.18
N PRO A 115 17.34 2.72 -0.56
CA PRO A 115 17.15 2.78 -2.00
C PRO A 115 17.98 1.72 -2.75
N GLN A 116 19.16 1.35 -2.24
CA GLN A 116 20.04 0.35 -2.81
C GLN A 116 19.49 -1.09 -2.70
N ARG A 117 18.47 -1.32 -1.87
CA ARG A 117 17.83 -2.62 -1.69
C ARG A 117 16.68 -2.86 -2.69
N ILE A 118 16.26 -1.84 -3.42
CA ILE A 118 15.08 -1.90 -4.30
C ILE A 118 15.53 -1.78 -5.75
N ALA A 119 15.32 -2.86 -6.52
CA ALA A 119 15.68 -2.94 -7.93
C ALA A 119 14.72 -2.14 -8.82
N SER A 120 13.42 -2.21 -8.53
CA SER A 120 12.37 -1.40 -9.15
C SER A 120 11.16 -1.29 -8.22
N PHE A 121 10.34 -0.26 -8.41
CA PHE A 121 9.22 0.05 -7.54
C PHE A 121 7.96 0.37 -8.36
N THR A 122 6.90 -0.41 -8.17
CA THR A 122 5.58 -0.19 -8.78
C THR A 122 4.55 0.18 -7.72
N VAL A 123 3.76 1.21 -7.99
CA VAL A 123 2.62 1.64 -7.17
C VAL A 123 1.32 1.55 -7.98
N CYS A 124 0.32 0.90 -7.40
CA CYS A 124 -1.06 0.89 -7.88
C CYS A 124 -1.88 1.81 -6.98
N ASN A 125 -2.50 2.87 -7.50
CA ASN A 125 -3.31 3.84 -6.74
C ASN A 125 -2.77 4.11 -5.32
N GLY A 126 -1.58 4.67 -5.25
CA GLY A 126 -0.92 5.05 -4.00
C GLY A 126 -0.11 6.33 -4.19
N VAL A 127 0.22 7.02 -3.11
CA VAL A 127 0.73 8.38 -3.19
C VAL A 127 2.08 8.56 -2.50
N HIS A 128 2.93 9.35 -3.12
CA HIS A 128 4.12 9.91 -2.49
C HIS A 128 3.72 10.99 -1.49
N PRO A 129 4.29 11.03 -0.26
CA PRO A 129 3.81 11.91 0.80
C PRO A 129 3.84 13.40 0.45
N ILE A 130 4.81 13.88 -0.31
CA ILE A 130 4.93 15.32 -0.64
C ILE A 130 3.83 15.77 -1.61
N PRO A 131 3.67 15.22 -2.83
CA PRO A 131 2.57 15.58 -3.71
C PRO A 131 1.20 15.45 -3.03
N PHE A 132 1.00 14.40 -2.24
CA PHE A 132 -0.26 14.17 -1.57
C PHE A 132 -0.56 15.22 -0.50
N GLN A 133 0.40 15.54 0.38
CA GLN A 133 0.22 16.62 1.38
C GLN A 133 -0.03 17.96 0.71
N ARG A 134 0.67 18.27 -0.38
CA ARG A 134 0.42 19.48 -1.16
C ARG A 134 -1.00 19.50 -1.72
N ALA A 135 -1.46 18.38 -2.31
CA ALA A 135 -2.83 18.28 -2.81
C ALA A 135 -3.88 18.45 -1.70
N LEU A 136 -3.64 17.94 -0.50
CA LEU A 136 -4.51 18.14 0.67
C LEU A 136 -4.61 19.62 1.09
N ILE A 137 -3.55 20.40 0.87
CA ILE A 137 -3.51 21.84 1.19
C ILE A 137 -4.14 22.66 0.05
N ASP A 138 -3.73 22.42 -1.18
CA ASP A 138 -3.99 23.31 -2.31
C ASP A 138 -5.27 22.98 -3.08
N ASP A 139 -5.71 21.69 -3.06
CA ASP A 139 -6.85 21.24 -3.85
C ASP A 139 -8.07 20.95 -2.97
N PRO A 140 -9.17 21.74 -3.09
CA PRO A 140 -10.37 21.53 -2.31
C PRO A 140 -11.06 20.18 -2.57
N ALA A 141 -10.98 19.64 -3.79
CA ALA A 141 -11.60 18.36 -4.12
C ALA A 141 -10.85 17.20 -3.47
N GLN A 142 -9.48 17.20 -3.53
CA GLN A 142 -8.69 16.20 -2.81
C GLN A 142 -8.89 16.29 -1.30
N ARG A 143 -8.96 17.49 -0.75
CA ARG A 143 -9.25 17.68 0.68
C ARG A 143 -10.60 17.11 1.06
N ALA A 144 -11.64 17.35 0.25
CA ALA A 144 -12.98 16.79 0.47
C ALA A 144 -12.96 15.25 0.37
N ALA A 145 -12.30 14.69 -0.63
CA ALA A 145 -12.14 13.25 -0.82
C ALA A 145 -11.43 12.59 0.37
N SER A 146 -10.53 13.31 1.06
CA SER A 146 -9.70 12.79 2.16
C SER A 146 -10.33 12.95 3.55
N GLN A 147 -11.59 13.39 3.69
CA GLN A 147 -12.21 13.55 5.01
C GLN A 147 -12.38 12.23 5.78
N TYR A 148 -12.36 11.10 5.09
CA TYR A 148 -12.34 9.78 5.73
C TYR A 148 -11.12 9.59 6.66
N VAL A 149 -9.98 10.21 6.38
CA VAL A 149 -8.78 10.18 7.24
C VAL A 149 -9.09 10.76 8.62
N ARG A 150 -9.87 11.86 8.68
CA ARG A 150 -10.28 12.48 9.95
C ARG A 150 -11.20 11.55 10.74
N PHE A 151 -12.14 10.88 10.05
CA PHE A 151 -12.99 9.87 10.68
C PHE A 151 -12.17 8.71 11.25
N LEU A 152 -11.21 8.15 10.48
CA LEU A 152 -10.38 7.01 10.89
C LEU A 152 -9.43 7.35 12.06
N ARG A 153 -9.16 8.63 12.30
CA ARG A 153 -8.38 9.10 13.45
C ARG A 153 -9.16 9.24 14.75
N ARG A 154 -10.49 9.12 14.73
CA ARG A 154 -11.32 9.19 15.94
C ARG A 154 -11.04 7.99 16.85
N ASP A 155 -11.24 8.18 18.15
CA ASP A 155 -11.04 7.10 19.12
C ASP A 155 -12.07 5.99 18.98
N ASP A 156 -13.28 6.32 18.56
CA ASP A 156 -14.38 5.39 18.33
C ASP A 156 -14.39 4.73 16.93
N ALA A 157 -13.46 5.11 16.04
CA ALA A 157 -13.44 4.65 14.65
C ALA A 157 -13.40 3.12 14.53
N ALA A 158 -12.54 2.45 15.30
CA ALA A 158 -12.42 1.00 15.27
C ALA A 158 -13.74 0.30 15.69
N ALA A 159 -14.41 0.81 16.74
CA ALA A 159 -15.69 0.28 17.21
C ALA A 159 -16.78 0.46 16.14
N ILE A 160 -16.88 1.65 15.55
CA ILE A 160 -17.84 1.95 14.48
C ILE A 160 -17.61 1.06 13.25
N LEU A 161 -16.36 0.84 12.85
CA LEU A 161 -16.02 0.01 11.69
C LEU A 161 -16.28 -1.48 11.95
N SER A 162 -16.12 -1.93 13.21
CA SER A 162 -16.36 -3.34 13.59
C SER A 162 -17.85 -3.65 13.81
N ALA A 163 -18.69 -2.64 13.93
CA ALA A 163 -20.13 -2.84 14.16
C ALA A 163 -20.81 -3.52 12.96
N ASN A 164 -21.92 -4.22 13.23
CA ASN A 164 -22.76 -4.85 12.21
C ASN A 164 -21.97 -5.73 11.23
N ASN A 165 -21.07 -6.56 11.76
CA ASN A 165 -20.24 -7.44 10.95
C ASN A 165 -19.46 -6.70 9.86
N PHE A 166 -18.84 -5.56 10.22
CA PHE A 166 -18.01 -4.73 9.34
C PHE A 166 -18.75 -4.12 8.13
N GLU A 167 -20.07 -3.96 8.22
CA GLU A 167 -20.88 -3.47 7.10
C GLU A 167 -20.35 -2.13 6.54
N ARG A 168 -19.91 -1.23 7.41
CA ARG A 168 -19.36 0.06 6.99
C ARG A 168 -18.05 -0.07 6.21
N VAL A 169 -17.20 -1.04 6.56
CA VAL A 169 -15.95 -1.33 5.83
C VAL A 169 -16.28 -1.93 4.47
N LEU A 170 -17.24 -2.85 4.41
CA LEU A 170 -17.72 -3.40 3.14
C LEU A 170 -18.29 -2.31 2.22
N GLN A 171 -19.05 -1.36 2.78
CA GLN A 171 -19.55 -0.21 2.03
C GLN A 171 -18.42 0.71 1.53
N MET A 172 -17.31 0.85 2.26
CA MET A 172 -16.14 1.60 1.79
C MET A 172 -15.50 0.92 0.57
N LEU A 173 -15.36 -0.41 0.59
CA LEU A 173 -14.84 -1.18 -0.57
C LEU A 173 -15.78 -1.12 -1.78
N ALA A 174 -17.09 -1.07 -1.54
CA ALA A 174 -18.10 -0.96 -2.60
C ALA A 174 -18.26 0.47 -3.15
N ARG A 175 -17.67 1.48 -2.50
CA ARG A 175 -17.65 2.84 -3.03
C ARG A 175 -16.66 2.92 -4.16
N GLY A 176 -17.13 3.10 -5.35
CA GLY A 176 -16.24 3.23 -6.49
C GLY A 176 -17.02 3.11 -7.79
N PHE A 177 -16.29 3.20 -8.86
CA PHE A 177 -16.76 3.22 -10.24
C PHE A 177 -17.65 2.03 -10.59
N ASP A 178 -17.33 0.84 -10.11
CA ASP A 178 -18.07 -0.38 -10.43
C ASP A 178 -19.00 -0.88 -9.31
N GLY A 179 -19.10 -0.14 -8.18
CA GLY A 179 -19.94 -0.52 -7.06
C GLY A 179 -19.46 -1.77 -6.32
N GLY A 180 -18.17 -2.11 -6.40
CA GLY A 180 -17.58 -3.27 -5.74
C GLY A 180 -17.86 -4.61 -6.42
N ARG A 181 -18.24 -4.61 -7.71
CA ARG A 181 -18.52 -5.85 -8.48
C ARG A 181 -17.32 -6.79 -8.59
N TRP A 182 -16.11 -6.29 -8.39
CA TRP A 182 -14.90 -7.10 -8.34
C TRP A 182 -14.84 -8.04 -7.13
N MET A 183 -15.58 -7.74 -6.06
CA MET A 183 -15.54 -8.50 -4.81
C MET A 183 -16.39 -9.77 -4.91
N THR A 184 -15.75 -10.93 -4.95
CA THR A 184 -16.43 -12.23 -4.89
C THR A 184 -16.85 -12.56 -3.45
N ASP A 185 -17.75 -13.54 -3.29
CA ASP A 185 -18.16 -14.04 -1.97
C ASP A 185 -17.00 -14.60 -1.17
N ASP A 186 -16.03 -15.24 -1.82
CA ASP A 186 -14.85 -15.78 -1.13
C ASP A 186 -13.87 -14.68 -0.70
N MET A 187 -13.68 -13.63 -1.52
CA MET A 187 -12.94 -12.43 -1.10
C MET A 187 -13.61 -11.78 0.10
N ARG A 188 -14.94 -11.61 0.07
CA ARG A 188 -15.71 -11.06 1.18
C ARG A 188 -15.53 -11.86 2.47
N LYS A 189 -15.60 -13.19 2.41
CA LYS A 189 -15.33 -14.07 3.57
C LYS A 189 -13.91 -13.86 4.10
N GLY A 190 -12.92 -13.77 3.20
CA GLY A 190 -11.53 -13.51 3.56
C GLY A 190 -11.34 -12.17 4.28
N TYR A 191 -11.96 -11.10 3.79
CA TYR A 191 -11.94 -9.78 4.45
C TYR A 191 -12.57 -9.84 5.84
N LEU A 192 -13.77 -10.42 5.98
CA LEU A 192 -14.45 -10.56 7.27
C LEU A 192 -13.60 -11.36 8.27
N ALA A 193 -12.95 -12.43 7.82
CA ALA A 193 -12.05 -13.22 8.67
C ALA A 193 -10.80 -12.43 9.08
N ALA A 194 -10.21 -11.63 8.17
CA ALA A 194 -9.05 -10.80 8.44
C ALA A 194 -9.36 -9.67 9.44
N TRP A 195 -10.47 -8.95 9.23
CA TRP A 195 -10.90 -7.86 10.12
C TRP A 195 -11.39 -8.36 11.47
N GLY A 196 -11.98 -9.56 11.52
CA GLY A 196 -12.48 -10.20 12.76
C GLY A 196 -11.38 -10.71 13.69
N GLN A 197 -10.11 -10.66 13.29
CA GLN A 197 -9.01 -11.02 14.18
C GLN A 197 -8.94 -10.08 15.39
N PRO A 198 -8.69 -10.59 16.61
CA PRO A 198 -8.61 -9.76 17.79
C PRO A 198 -7.65 -8.59 17.63
N GLY A 199 -8.14 -7.36 17.85
CA GLY A 199 -7.36 -6.14 17.75
C GLY A 199 -7.04 -5.65 16.33
N ALA A 200 -7.44 -6.35 15.26
CA ALA A 200 -7.08 -6.00 13.89
C ALA A 200 -7.60 -4.60 13.52
N MET A 201 -8.89 -4.32 13.69
CA MET A 201 -9.46 -3.02 13.31
C MET A 201 -8.81 -1.86 14.06
N ALA A 202 -8.54 -2.01 15.36
CA ALA A 202 -7.86 -0.99 16.16
C ALA A 202 -6.42 -0.76 15.68
N ALA A 203 -5.72 -1.83 15.32
CA ALA A 203 -4.36 -1.75 14.76
C ALA A 203 -4.35 -1.09 13.36
N MET A 204 -5.29 -1.45 12.51
CA MET A 204 -5.42 -0.89 11.15
C MET A 204 -5.68 0.63 11.19
N VAL A 205 -6.61 1.11 12.03
CA VAL A 205 -6.86 2.56 12.16
C VAL A 205 -5.70 3.29 12.82
N SER A 206 -4.83 2.61 13.55
CA SER A 206 -3.63 3.20 14.16
C SER A 206 -2.62 3.69 13.11
N TRP A 207 -2.63 3.15 11.89
CA TRP A 207 -1.83 3.67 10.77
C TRP A 207 -2.23 5.12 10.43
N TYR A 208 -3.54 5.40 10.42
CA TYR A 208 -4.05 6.76 10.19
C TYR A 208 -3.78 7.70 11.36
N LYS A 209 -3.86 7.20 12.60
CA LYS A 209 -3.54 8.00 13.80
C LYS A 209 -2.06 8.35 13.89
N ALA A 210 -1.18 7.46 13.43
CA ALA A 210 0.28 7.63 13.50
C ALA A 210 0.86 8.49 12.37
N THR A 211 0.11 8.75 11.28
CA THR A 211 0.63 9.55 10.17
C THR A 211 0.65 11.04 10.49
N PRO A 212 1.71 11.78 10.09
CA PRO A 212 1.80 13.22 10.27
C PRO A 212 0.99 14.03 9.26
N LEU A 213 0.33 13.41 8.29
CA LEU A 213 -0.46 14.10 7.27
C LEU A 213 -1.50 15.03 7.90
N VAL A 214 -1.58 16.25 7.40
CA VAL A 214 -2.58 17.25 7.81
C VAL A 214 -3.74 17.27 6.83
N VAL A 215 -4.92 16.98 7.34
CA VAL A 215 -6.18 17.05 6.58
C VAL A 215 -7.10 18.04 7.30
N ALA A 216 -7.22 19.24 6.76
CA ALA A 216 -8.11 20.28 7.31
C ALA A 216 -9.59 19.88 7.18
N ALA A 217 -10.43 20.36 8.08
CA ALA A 217 -11.88 20.24 7.93
C ALA A 217 -12.39 21.06 6.73
N PRO A 218 -13.59 20.77 6.21
CA PRO A 218 -14.20 21.62 5.20
C PRO A 218 -14.30 23.08 5.68
N GLY A 219 -13.82 24.01 4.86
CA GLY A 219 -13.78 25.44 5.19
C GLY A 219 -12.60 25.89 6.05
N GLU A 220 -11.80 25.00 6.59
CA GLU A 220 -10.55 25.34 7.27
C GLU A 220 -9.39 25.49 6.28
N THR A 221 -8.45 26.38 6.61
CA THR A 221 -7.17 26.53 5.91
C THR A 221 -6.08 25.82 6.68
N VAL A 222 -5.13 25.22 5.98
CA VAL A 222 -3.90 24.69 6.58
C VAL A 222 -2.89 25.83 6.67
N ALA A 223 -2.58 26.25 7.88
CA ALA A 223 -1.66 27.37 8.11
C ALA A 223 -0.20 27.06 7.75
N THR A 224 0.20 25.79 7.84
CA THR A 224 1.58 25.36 7.61
C THR A 224 1.61 23.98 6.97
N ASP A 225 2.35 23.83 5.87
CA ASP A 225 2.64 22.51 5.30
C ASP A 225 3.66 21.77 6.18
N PRO A 226 3.29 20.62 6.78
CA PRO A 226 4.20 19.87 7.64
C PRO A 226 5.41 19.28 6.90
N LEU A 227 5.38 19.29 5.56
CA LEU A 227 6.45 18.77 4.70
C LEU A 227 7.19 19.87 3.92
N ALA A 228 6.91 21.16 4.20
CA ALA A 228 7.50 22.30 3.46
C ALA A 228 9.05 22.30 3.52
N ASP A 229 9.59 22.01 4.70
CA ASP A 229 11.03 22.06 4.98
C ASP A 229 11.74 20.70 4.78
N ILE A 230 11.02 19.70 4.25
CA ILE A 230 11.62 18.39 4.04
C ILE A 230 12.70 18.45 2.95
N ASP A 231 13.86 17.91 3.24
CA ASP A 231 14.93 17.75 2.25
C ASP A 231 14.49 16.78 1.15
N LYS A 232 14.14 17.30 -0.01
CA LYS A 232 13.66 16.54 -1.16
C LYS A 232 14.64 15.48 -1.66
N THR A 233 15.93 15.65 -1.38
CA THR A 233 16.95 14.66 -1.76
C THR A 233 16.84 13.38 -0.95
N LYS A 234 16.30 13.45 0.29
CA LYS A 234 16.08 12.32 1.19
C LYS A 234 14.80 11.53 0.89
N VAL A 235 13.88 12.15 0.14
CA VAL A 235 12.59 11.56 -0.22
C VAL A 235 12.46 11.38 -1.73
N ARG A 236 13.57 11.37 -2.44
CA ARG A 236 13.66 11.11 -3.87
C ARG A 236 13.64 9.61 -4.15
N VAL A 237 12.83 9.19 -5.13
CA VAL A 237 12.78 7.80 -5.61
C VAL A 237 13.90 7.61 -6.62
N ARG A 238 14.93 6.84 -6.24
CA ARG A 238 16.19 6.68 -7.00
C ARG A 238 16.21 5.46 -7.92
N MET A 239 15.33 4.50 -7.68
CA MET A 239 15.15 3.33 -8.54
C MET A 239 14.11 3.61 -9.61
N PRO A 240 14.08 2.81 -10.71
CA PRO A 240 12.98 2.88 -11.67
C PRO A 240 11.62 2.77 -10.96
N HIS A 241 10.74 3.69 -11.26
CA HIS A 241 9.44 3.81 -10.63
C HIS A 241 8.31 3.74 -11.66
N GLN A 242 7.34 2.87 -11.42
CA GLN A 242 6.13 2.74 -12.21
C GLN A 242 4.91 3.09 -11.35
N VAL A 243 4.01 3.89 -11.90
CA VAL A 243 2.71 4.19 -11.31
C VAL A 243 1.61 3.67 -12.23
N LEU A 244 0.76 2.81 -11.69
CA LEU A 244 -0.47 2.32 -12.33
C LEU A 244 -1.64 3.01 -11.63
N TRP A 245 -2.47 3.74 -12.39
CA TRP A 245 -3.48 4.60 -11.79
C TRP A 245 -4.85 4.43 -12.41
N GLY A 246 -5.84 4.01 -11.62
CA GLY A 246 -7.25 4.05 -11.97
C GLY A 246 -7.77 5.48 -11.86
N MET A 247 -8.17 6.07 -12.97
CA MET A 247 -8.56 7.48 -13.08
C MET A 247 -9.89 7.81 -12.43
N GLN A 248 -10.71 6.78 -12.12
CA GLN A 248 -12.00 6.92 -11.43
C GLN A 248 -11.88 6.85 -9.90
N ASP A 249 -10.64 6.89 -9.36
CA ASP A 249 -10.40 6.90 -7.92
C ASP A 249 -11.04 8.13 -7.26
N THR A 250 -11.91 7.89 -6.29
CA THR A 250 -12.64 8.94 -5.55
C THR A 250 -12.00 9.29 -4.20
N ALA A 251 -10.97 8.54 -3.78
CA ALA A 251 -10.21 8.79 -2.56
C ALA A 251 -8.88 9.50 -2.85
N LEU A 252 -8.16 9.02 -3.86
CA LEU A 252 -6.90 9.57 -4.34
C LEU A 252 -7.12 10.12 -5.75
N LEU A 253 -7.41 11.41 -5.86
CA LEU A 253 -7.65 12.06 -7.15
C LEU A 253 -6.31 12.19 -7.92
N PRO A 254 -6.34 12.30 -9.26
CA PRO A 254 -5.11 12.44 -10.06
C PRO A 254 -4.18 13.58 -9.62
N VAL A 255 -4.73 14.63 -9.00
CA VAL A 255 -3.95 15.75 -8.44
C VAL A 255 -3.02 15.31 -7.31
N ALA A 256 -3.31 14.22 -6.62
CA ALA A 256 -2.50 13.68 -5.50
C ALA A 256 -1.09 13.21 -5.92
N ARG A 257 -0.86 13.04 -7.23
CA ARG A 257 0.45 12.68 -7.79
C ARG A 257 1.12 13.81 -8.59
N LYS A 258 0.52 15.02 -8.63
CA LYS A 258 1.04 16.16 -9.37
C LYS A 258 2.42 16.58 -8.84
N GLY A 259 3.43 16.60 -9.71
CA GLY A 259 4.83 16.92 -9.38
C GLY A 259 5.61 15.72 -8.80
N LEU A 260 5.12 14.50 -9.00
CA LEU A 260 5.85 13.28 -8.64
C LEU A 260 7.10 13.09 -9.51
N ASP A 261 7.05 13.52 -10.77
CA ASP A 261 8.16 13.51 -11.72
C ASP A 261 9.39 14.27 -11.20
N ASP A 262 9.20 15.39 -10.51
CA ASP A 262 10.29 16.14 -9.87
C ASP A 262 11.02 15.36 -8.77
N LEU A 263 10.39 14.30 -8.24
CA LEU A 263 10.85 13.50 -7.10
C LEU A 263 11.35 12.09 -7.50
N CYS A 264 11.41 11.78 -8.79
CA CYS A 264 11.86 10.49 -9.30
C CYS A 264 13.02 10.67 -10.27
N ASP A 265 13.96 9.70 -10.26
CA ASP A 265 15.04 9.67 -11.28
C ASP A 265 14.55 9.06 -12.59
N GLU A 266 13.68 8.07 -12.54
CA GLU A 266 13.03 7.41 -13.68
C GLU A 266 11.58 7.12 -13.30
N LEU A 267 10.61 7.75 -13.98
CA LEU A 267 9.18 7.56 -13.72
C LEU A 267 8.45 7.14 -14.99
N SER A 268 7.62 6.11 -14.88
CA SER A 268 6.61 5.76 -15.87
C SER A 268 5.22 5.76 -15.24
N VAL A 269 4.24 6.32 -15.94
CA VAL A 269 2.85 6.37 -15.47
C VAL A 269 1.95 5.72 -16.50
N HIS A 270 1.08 4.82 -16.06
CA HIS A 270 0.04 4.21 -16.86
C HIS A 270 -1.32 4.45 -16.22
N GLU A 271 -2.23 5.06 -16.99
CA GLU A 271 -3.56 5.46 -16.54
C GLU A 271 -4.63 4.53 -17.12
N PHE A 272 -5.55 4.09 -16.26
CA PHE A 272 -6.71 3.30 -16.63
C PHE A 272 -7.96 4.16 -16.50
N ALA A 273 -8.53 4.54 -17.64
CA ALA A 273 -9.70 5.41 -17.69
C ALA A 273 -10.96 4.76 -17.07
N ASP A 274 -11.02 3.43 -17.09
CA ASP A 274 -12.14 2.60 -16.69
C ASP A 274 -11.85 1.73 -15.44
N ALA A 275 -11.00 2.23 -14.55
CA ALA A 275 -10.74 1.65 -13.24
C ALA A 275 -10.63 2.74 -12.17
N ASP A 276 -10.86 2.36 -10.92
CA ASP A 276 -10.77 3.23 -9.76
C ASP A 276 -9.64 2.80 -8.80
N HIS A 277 -9.79 3.12 -7.51
CA HIS A 277 -8.85 2.76 -6.45
C HIS A 277 -8.53 1.26 -6.41
N TRP A 278 -9.50 0.41 -6.74
CA TRP A 278 -9.40 -1.06 -6.67
C TRP A 278 -8.87 -1.68 -7.95
N ILE A 279 -8.02 -0.99 -8.67
CA ILE A 279 -7.44 -1.38 -9.96
C ILE A 279 -6.84 -2.79 -9.96
N ILE A 280 -6.22 -3.23 -8.86
CA ILE A 280 -5.61 -4.57 -8.74
C ILE A 280 -6.64 -5.69 -8.80
N HIS A 281 -7.91 -5.39 -8.49
CA HIS A 281 -9.05 -6.30 -8.56
C HIS A 281 -9.85 -6.13 -9.85
N GLN A 282 -9.98 -4.90 -10.34
CA GLN A 282 -10.76 -4.58 -11.53
C GLN A 282 -10.02 -4.96 -12.82
N LYS A 283 -8.69 -4.86 -12.84
CA LYS A 283 -7.83 -5.08 -14.01
C LYS A 283 -6.64 -6.03 -13.71
N PRO A 284 -6.84 -7.17 -13.03
CA PRO A 284 -5.73 -8.00 -12.53
C PRO A 284 -4.81 -8.54 -13.62
N ALA A 285 -5.35 -8.82 -14.82
CA ALA A 285 -4.56 -9.31 -15.93
C ALA A 285 -3.67 -8.21 -16.54
N GLU A 286 -4.24 -7.02 -16.76
CA GLU A 286 -3.55 -5.88 -17.35
C GLU A 286 -2.49 -5.34 -16.37
N VAL A 287 -2.84 -5.20 -15.09
CA VAL A 287 -1.92 -4.80 -14.01
C VAL A 287 -0.75 -5.77 -13.92
N ALA A 288 -1.02 -7.08 -13.90
CA ALA A 288 0.05 -8.08 -13.84
C ALA A 288 0.97 -8.04 -15.06
N ALA A 289 0.43 -7.86 -16.27
CA ALA A 289 1.23 -7.77 -17.50
C ALA A 289 2.15 -6.54 -17.50
N LEU A 290 1.63 -5.38 -17.07
CA LEU A 290 2.43 -4.14 -16.97
C LEU A 290 3.52 -4.26 -15.92
N ILE A 291 3.22 -4.85 -14.75
CA ILE A 291 4.22 -5.14 -13.72
C ILE A 291 5.28 -6.08 -14.28
N ALA A 292 4.90 -7.21 -14.86
CA ALA A 292 5.85 -8.20 -15.40
C ALA A 292 6.80 -7.56 -16.43
N THR A 293 6.28 -6.82 -17.39
CA THR A 293 7.09 -6.09 -18.39
C THR A 293 8.08 -5.11 -17.73
N PHE A 294 7.65 -4.44 -16.67
CA PHE A 294 8.50 -3.50 -15.95
C PHE A 294 9.59 -4.21 -15.14
N LEU A 295 9.26 -5.33 -14.48
CA LEU A 295 10.23 -6.16 -13.77
C LEU A 295 11.29 -6.72 -14.72
N ASP A 296 10.88 -7.25 -15.87
CA ASP A 296 11.79 -7.84 -16.87
C ASP A 296 12.79 -6.81 -17.40
N LYS A 297 12.35 -5.59 -17.65
CA LYS A 297 13.23 -4.47 -18.07
C LYS A 297 14.30 -4.17 -17.03
N HIS A 298 14.05 -4.45 -15.74
CA HIS A 298 14.92 -4.07 -14.64
C HIS A 298 15.51 -5.28 -13.85
N GLN A 299 15.40 -6.49 -14.39
CA GLN A 299 15.92 -7.73 -13.77
C GLN A 299 17.40 -7.66 -13.41
N ALA A 300 18.23 -7.08 -14.27
CA ALA A 300 19.68 -6.96 -14.05
C ALA A 300 20.06 -6.20 -12.76
N ARG A 301 19.15 -5.41 -12.20
CA ARG A 301 19.34 -4.68 -10.94
C ARG A 301 19.03 -5.55 -9.71
N ALA A 302 18.33 -6.68 -9.88
CA ALA A 302 17.96 -7.62 -8.83
C ALA A 302 18.86 -8.87 -8.77
N GLY A 303 19.80 -8.99 -9.71
CA GLY A 303 20.70 -10.15 -9.87
C GLY A 303 21.95 -10.13 -9.01
#